data_1622fd40db533312a8a78e616cd63d10
#
_entry.id   1622fd40db533312a8a78e616cd63d10
#
_cell.length_a   1.000
_cell.length_b   1.000
_cell.length_c   1.000
_cell.angle_alpha   90.00
_cell.angle_beta   90.00
_cell.angle_gamma   90.00
#
_symmetry.space_group_name_H-M   'P 1'
#
loop_
_entity.id
_entity.type
_entity.pdbx_description
1 polymer ?
#
loop_
_entity_poly.entity_id
_entity_poly.type
_entity_poly.pdbx_seq_one_letter_code
_entity_poly.pdbx_strand_id
1 'polypeptide(L)'
;AAVEADYRKPNLGLEPLPDIDFNIRAGNTLVGFATEAELEKVMNEDLEAALMKNEIIEGCEKVKMTYKIFKDRQLSDHSNYEDTKRGKRDLENELNGLNKKLNQLLHKQASGLKYDTWLKTHQPFHWFAEYYEILQGNGGFDVVIGNPPYVAMKDVKYIPKNYETLA
;
A
#
# COMPACT_ATOMS: atom_id res chain seq x y z
N ALA A 1 12.87 23.52 -17.90
CA ALA A 1 12.71 24.93 -17.56
C ALA A 1 13.40 25.16 -16.21
N ALA A 2 14.33 26.11 -16.13
CA ALA A 2 14.90 26.53 -14.85
C ALA A 2 13.81 27.33 -14.10
N VAL A 3 13.49 26.93 -12.87
CA VAL A 3 12.61 27.73 -12.03
C VAL A 3 13.46 28.82 -11.39
N GLU A 4 13.20 30.04 -11.72
CA GLU A 4 13.88 31.20 -11.10
C GLU A 4 13.27 31.44 -9.71
N ALA A 5 14.15 31.56 -8.72
CA ALA A 5 13.75 31.87 -7.34
C ALA A 5 13.25 33.32 -7.24
N ASP A 6 12.05 33.52 -6.69
CA ASP A 6 11.49 34.83 -6.39
C ASP A 6 11.73 35.16 -4.91
N TYR A 7 12.76 35.96 -4.65
CA TYR A 7 13.19 36.38 -3.30
C TYR A 7 12.13 37.19 -2.53
N ARG A 8 11.03 37.59 -3.17
CA ARG A 8 9.94 38.35 -2.55
C ARG A 8 8.85 37.46 -1.97
N LYS A 9 8.88 36.17 -2.30
CA LYS A 9 7.87 35.20 -1.87
C LYS A 9 8.39 34.28 -0.76
N PRO A 10 7.50 33.81 0.13
CA PRO A 10 7.83 32.72 1.03
C PRO A 10 8.38 31.52 0.24
N ASN A 11 9.35 30.81 0.80
CA ASN A 11 10.00 29.67 0.16
C ASN A 11 10.56 29.99 -1.24
N LEU A 12 10.98 31.25 -1.46
CA LEU A 12 11.53 31.74 -2.75
C LEU A 12 10.56 31.55 -3.94
N GLY A 13 9.27 31.42 -3.70
CA GLY A 13 8.27 31.14 -4.73
C GLY A 13 8.39 29.74 -5.34
N LEU A 14 9.18 28.86 -4.73
CA LEU A 14 9.33 27.49 -5.15
C LEU A 14 8.20 26.66 -4.53
N GLU A 15 7.47 25.96 -5.36
CA GLU A 15 6.53 24.95 -4.86
C GLU A 15 7.32 23.77 -4.26
N PRO A 16 7.04 23.37 -3.02
CA PRO A 16 7.66 22.17 -2.48
C PRO A 16 7.28 20.98 -3.37
N LEU A 17 8.26 20.14 -3.70
CA LEU A 17 7.97 18.88 -4.37
C LEU A 17 7.02 18.08 -3.48
N PRO A 18 5.94 17.51 -4.05
CA PRO A 18 5.08 16.60 -3.31
C PRO A 18 5.93 15.48 -2.71
N ASP A 19 5.59 15.06 -1.49
CA ASP A 19 6.26 13.93 -0.86
C ASP A 19 6.09 12.68 -1.73
N ILE A 20 7.19 12.24 -2.34
CA ILE A 20 7.20 11.07 -3.23
C ILE A 20 7.21 9.75 -2.48
N ASP A 21 7.43 9.76 -1.16
CA ASP A 21 7.61 8.56 -0.36
C ASP A 21 6.39 7.62 -0.42
N PHE A 22 5.19 8.19 -0.56
CA PHE A 22 3.97 7.38 -0.74
C PHE A 22 3.71 6.94 -2.18
N ASN A 23 4.47 7.45 -3.14
CA ASN A 23 4.41 7.02 -4.53
C ASN A 23 5.47 5.94 -4.85
N ILE A 24 6.50 5.82 -4.01
CA ILE A 24 7.55 4.79 -4.11
C ILE A 24 7.33 3.80 -2.98
N ARG A 25 7.00 2.57 -3.33
CA ARG A 25 6.73 1.48 -2.39
C ARG A 25 7.69 0.33 -2.62
N ALA A 26 8.07 -0.33 -1.55
CA ALA A 26 8.94 -1.49 -1.59
C ALA A 26 8.20 -2.74 -1.10
N GLY A 27 8.38 -3.85 -1.80
CA GLY A 27 7.80 -5.14 -1.44
C GLY A 27 7.82 -6.11 -2.62
N ASN A 28 7.47 -7.35 -2.34
CA ASN A 28 7.30 -8.36 -3.37
C ASN A 28 5.87 -8.29 -3.93
N THR A 29 5.72 -7.69 -5.08
CA THR A 29 4.44 -7.44 -5.75
C THR A 29 3.70 -8.71 -6.19
N LEU A 30 4.35 -9.86 -6.13
CA LEU A 30 3.76 -11.18 -6.40
C LEU A 30 3.23 -11.86 -5.12
N VAL A 31 3.44 -11.27 -3.95
CA VAL A 31 3.01 -11.83 -2.66
C VAL A 31 2.19 -10.78 -1.93
N GLY A 32 0.90 -11.02 -1.79
CA GLY A 32 0.00 -10.07 -1.13
C GLY A 32 -1.41 -10.18 -1.69
N PHE A 33 -2.32 -9.39 -1.17
CA PHE A 33 -3.67 -9.25 -1.71
C PHE A 33 -3.67 -8.17 -2.78
N ALA A 34 -3.99 -8.54 -4.01
CA ALA A 34 -4.08 -7.60 -5.12
C ALA A 34 -5.44 -6.90 -5.14
N THR A 35 -6.53 -7.62 -4.81
CA THR A 35 -7.90 -7.13 -4.87
C THR A 35 -8.68 -7.43 -3.60
N GLU A 36 -9.79 -6.73 -3.42
CA GLU A 36 -10.76 -7.02 -2.35
C GLU A 36 -11.36 -8.42 -2.49
N ALA A 37 -11.60 -8.87 -3.71
CA ALA A 37 -12.15 -10.19 -3.97
C ALA A 37 -11.24 -11.33 -3.49
N GLU A 38 -9.92 -11.18 -3.61
CA GLU A 38 -8.95 -12.13 -3.07
C GLU A 38 -9.00 -12.16 -1.53
N LEU A 39 -9.08 -10.99 -0.92
CA LEU A 39 -9.22 -10.87 0.52
C LEU A 39 -10.53 -11.52 1.00
N GLU A 40 -11.65 -11.24 0.33
CA GLU A 40 -12.96 -11.82 0.65
C GLU A 40 -12.96 -13.35 0.53
N LYS A 41 -12.29 -13.89 -0.47
CA LYS A 41 -12.18 -15.34 -0.62
C LYS A 41 -11.53 -15.98 0.59
N VAL A 42 -10.41 -15.41 1.06
CA VAL A 42 -9.73 -15.88 2.27
C VAL A 42 -10.61 -15.77 3.52
N MET A 43 -11.32 -14.66 3.65
CA MET A 43 -12.22 -14.42 4.78
C MET A 43 -13.43 -15.36 4.79
N ASN A 44 -13.88 -15.81 3.63
CA ASN A 44 -14.98 -16.77 3.53
C ASN A 44 -14.55 -18.21 3.85
N GLU A 45 -13.27 -18.51 3.74
CA GLU A 45 -12.70 -19.84 4.03
C GLU A 45 -12.30 -20.01 5.52
N ASP A 46 -12.11 -18.91 6.26
CA ASP A 46 -11.68 -18.91 7.66
C ASP A 46 -12.58 -18.00 8.51
N LEU A 47 -13.27 -18.57 9.48
CA LEU A 47 -14.17 -17.84 10.38
C LEU A 47 -13.45 -16.74 11.18
N GLU A 48 -12.21 -16.99 11.62
CA GLU A 48 -11.41 -15.99 12.32
C GLU A 48 -11.02 -14.84 11.40
N ALA A 49 -10.69 -15.16 10.15
CA ALA A 49 -10.45 -14.14 9.12
C ALA A 49 -11.71 -13.32 8.82
N ALA A 50 -12.88 -13.94 8.80
CA ALA A 50 -14.17 -13.27 8.60
C ALA A 50 -14.46 -12.22 9.69
N LEU A 51 -14.08 -12.49 10.95
CA LEU A 51 -14.22 -11.53 12.05
C LEU A 51 -13.36 -10.28 11.88
N MET A 52 -12.24 -10.38 11.14
CA MET A 52 -11.34 -9.26 10.87
C MET A 52 -11.78 -8.41 9.68
N LYS A 53 -12.80 -8.84 8.91
CA LYS A 53 -13.23 -8.16 7.68
C LYS A 53 -13.53 -6.68 7.91
N ASN A 54 -14.39 -6.38 8.86
CA ASN A 54 -14.80 -5.02 9.15
C ASN A 54 -13.62 -4.14 9.57
N GLU A 55 -12.74 -4.66 10.42
CA GLU A 55 -11.54 -3.95 10.86
C GLU A 55 -10.57 -3.63 9.72
N ILE A 56 -10.47 -4.54 8.74
CA ILE A 56 -9.59 -4.33 7.58
C ILE A 56 -10.19 -3.28 6.65
N ILE A 57 -11.49 -3.37 6.34
CA ILE A 57 -12.18 -2.39 5.50
C ILE A 57 -12.15 -1.00 6.15
N GLU A 58 -12.47 -0.91 7.44
CA GLU A 58 -12.36 0.34 8.19
C GLU A 58 -10.93 0.89 8.18
N GLY A 59 -9.92 0.01 8.29
CA GLY A 59 -8.51 0.37 8.16
C GLY A 59 -8.16 0.94 6.79
N CYS A 60 -8.68 0.36 5.71
CA CYS A 60 -8.51 0.86 4.35
C CYS A 60 -9.13 2.26 4.18
N GLU A 61 -10.37 2.44 4.64
CA GLU A 61 -11.04 3.75 4.58
C GLU A 61 -10.29 4.81 5.41
N LYS A 62 -9.78 4.43 6.56
CA LYS A 62 -8.99 5.31 7.42
C LYS A 62 -7.69 5.74 6.74
N VAL A 63 -6.97 4.80 6.13
CA VAL A 63 -5.75 5.09 5.34
C VAL A 63 -6.08 6.06 4.20
N LYS A 64 -7.15 5.82 3.44
CA LYS A 64 -7.61 6.69 2.36
C LYS A 64 -7.91 8.12 2.85
N MET A 65 -8.65 8.25 3.96
CA MET A 65 -8.96 9.57 4.55
C MET A 65 -7.69 10.28 5.02
N THR A 66 -6.80 9.57 5.71
CA THR A 66 -5.54 10.12 6.22
C THR A 66 -4.64 10.55 5.07
N TYR A 67 -4.56 9.75 4.00
CA TYR A 67 -3.82 10.09 2.79
C TYR A 67 -4.37 11.37 2.11
N LYS A 68 -5.69 11.48 1.99
CA LYS A 68 -6.32 12.67 1.43
C LYS A 68 -6.01 13.92 2.26
N ILE A 69 -6.14 13.85 3.57
CA ILE A 69 -5.82 14.95 4.48
C ILE A 69 -4.34 15.34 4.35
N PHE A 70 -3.45 14.35 4.29
CA PHE A 70 -2.02 14.60 4.12
C PHE A 70 -1.73 15.31 2.80
N LYS A 71 -2.31 14.85 1.69
CA LYS A 71 -2.17 15.44 0.36
C LYS A 71 -2.72 16.87 0.31
N ASP A 72 -3.91 17.11 0.86
CA ASP A 72 -4.53 18.44 0.89
C ASP A 72 -3.66 19.43 1.71
N ARG A 73 -3.05 18.96 2.80
CA ARG A 73 -2.12 19.78 3.59
C ARG A 73 -0.84 20.10 2.84
N GLN A 74 -0.26 19.15 2.10
CA GLN A 74 0.93 19.42 1.28
C GLN A 74 0.71 20.49 0.22
N LEU A 75 -0.50 20.54 -0.33
CA LEU A 75 -0.88 21.50 -1.38
C LEU A 75 -1.36 22.85 -0.83
N SER A 76 -1.51 22.99 0.50
CA SER A 76 -1.96 24.24 1.10
C SER A 76 -0.80 25.21 1.34
N ASP A 77 -0.98 26.48 0.95
CA ASP A 77 0.02 27.56 1.14
C ASP A 77 0.40 27.82 2.60
N HIS A 78 -0.35 27.27 3.55
CA HIS A 78 -0.18 27.49 4.98
C HIS A 78 0.30 26.26 5.74
N SER A 79 0.75 25.20 5.05
CA SER A 79 1.23 24.00 5.71
C SER A 79 2.57 24.27 6.43
N ASN A 80 2.57 24.04 7.72
CA ASN A 80 3.77 24.02 8.54
C ASN A 80 4.49 22.68 8.33
N TYR A 81 5.81 22.70 8.23
CA TYR A 81 6.65 21.50 8.09
C TYR A 81 6.36 20.43 9.16
N GLU A 82 6.17 20.85 10.42
CA GLU A 82 5.86 19.92 11.51
C GLU A 82 4.49 19.24 11.37
N ASP A 83 3.50 19.95 10.84
CA ASP A 83 2.16 19.38 10.59
C ASP A 83 2.19 18.37 9.43
N THR A 84 2.95 18.67 8.39
CA THR A 84 3.18 17.73 7.28
C THR A 84 3.91 16.47 7.76
N LYS A 85 4.97 16.63 8.55
CA LYS A 85 5.73 15.52 9.14
C LYS A 85 4.88 14.66 10.08
N ARG A 86 3.97 15.28 10.84
CA ARG A 86 3.02 14.55 11.68
C ARG A 86 2.04 13.75 10.84
N GLY A 87 1.43 14.38 9.83
CA GLY A 87 0.51 13.71 8.91
C GLY A 87 1.15 12.52 8.20
N LYS A 88 2.43 12.66 7.80
CA LYS A 88 3.21 11.56 7.22
C LYS A 88 3.34 10.38 8.19
N ARG A 89 3.76 10.63 9.43
CA ARG A 89 3.89 9.59 10.46
C ARG A 89 2.55 8.91 10.77
N ASP A 90 1.48 9.67 10.82
CA ASP A 90 0.15 9.14 11.09
C ASP A 90 -0.27 8.18 9.97
N LEU A 91 -0.06 8.57 8.72
CA LEU A 91 -0.35 7.73 7.55
C LEU A 91 0.53 6.46 7.52
N GLU A 92 1.83 6.58 7.79
CA GLU A 92 2.74 5.43 7.90
C GLU A 92 2.28 4.44 8.98
N ASN A 93 1.87 4.94 10.14
CA ASN A 93 1.38 4.10 11.24
C ASN A 93 0.10 3.35 10.87
N GLU A 94 -0.85 4.02 10.21
CA GLU A 94 -2.10 3.39 9.75
C GLU A 94 -1.82 2.31 8.70
N LEU A 95 -0.99 2.61 7.69
CA LEU A 95 -0.58 1.63 6.67
C LEU A 95 0.14 0.43 7.29
N ASN A 96 1.09 0.67 8.20
CA ASN A 96 1.81 -0.41 8.87
C ASN A 96 0.87 -1.28 9.72
N GLY A 97 -0.09 -0.68 10.40
CA GLY A 97 -1.10 -1.40 11.16
C GLY A 97 -1.98 -2.29 10.29
N LEU A 98 -2.43 -1.76 9.15
CA LEU A 98 -3.23 -2.47 8.17
C LEU A 98 -2.43 -3.61 7.53
N ASN A 99 -1.22 -3.33 7.05
CA ASN A 99 -0.34 -4.33 6.44
C ASN A 99 0.01 -5.46 7.41
N LYS A 100 0.18 -5.17 8.70
CA LYS A 100 0.39 -6.20 9.72
C LYS A 100 -0.78 -7.18 9.81
N LYS A 101 -2.02 -6.69 9.79
CA LYS A 101 -3.23 -7.54 9.80
C LYS A 101 -3.31 -8.39 8.53
N LEU A 102 -3.10 -7.79 7.37
CA LEU A 102 -3.11 -8.49 6.08
C LEU A 102 -1.99 -9.56 5.99
N ASN A 103 -0.80 -9.22 6.48
CA ASN A 103 0.32 -10.17 6.56
C ASN A 103 0.00 -11.37 7.46
N GLN A 104 -0.68 -11.16 8.58
CA GLN A 104 -1.11 -12.25 9.47
C GLN A 104 -2.10 -13.18 8.80
N LEU A 105 -3.07 -12.63 8.05
CA LEU A 105 -4.02 -13.42 7.28
C LEU A 105 -3.33 -14.24 6.20
N LEU A 106 -2.43 -13.61 5.43
CA LEU A 106 -1.72 -14.28 4.36
C LEU A 106 -0.77 -15.36 4.90
N HIS A 107 -0.10 -15.10 6.01
CA HIS A 107 0.79 -16.07 6.65
C HIS A 107 0.06 -17.32 7.15
N LYS A 108 -1.20 -17.22 7.59
CA LYS A 108 -1.99 -18.40 7.98
C LYS A 108 -2.19 -19.39 6.84
N GLN A 109 -2.18 -18.91 5.59
CA GLN A 109 -2.28 -19.74 4.40
C GLN A 109 -0.92 -20.32 3.98
N ALA A 110 0.17 -19.68 4.40
CA ALA A 110 1.53 -20.12 4.11
C ALA A 110 1.98 -21.17 5.11
N SER A 111 2.10 -22.43 4.71
CA SER A 111 2.53 -23.52 5.58
C SER A 111 4.02 -23.47 5.91
N GLY A 112 4.38 -23.64 7.19
CA GLY A 112 5.66 -24.16 7.62
C GLY A 112 6.73 -23.18 8.08
N LEU A 113 6.66 -21.88 7.82
CA LEU A 113 7.63 -20.91 8.30
C LEU A 113 7.09 -20.11 9.50
N LYS A 114 7.99 -19.79 10.44
CA LYS A 114 7.65 -18.80 11.48
C LYS A 114 7.37 -17.45 10.86
N TYR A 115 6.40 -16.70 11.41
CA TYR A 115 5.93 -15.42 10.88
C TYR A 115 7.06 -14.44 10.54
N ASP A 116 8.01 -14.22 11.45
CA ASP A 116 9.11 -13.28 11.25
C ASP A 116 10.06 -13.70 10.12
N THR A 117 10.29 -15.00 9.98
CA THR A 117 11.11 -15.55 8.90
C THR A 117 10.38 -15.42 7.57
N TRP A 118 9.11 -15.76 7.56
CA TRP A 118 8.25 -15.63 6.39
C TRP A 118 8.17 -14.17 5.91
N LEU A 119 7.91 -13.23 6.82
CA LEU A 119 7.82 -11.80 6.51
C LEU A 119 9.11 -11.27 5.87
N LYS A 120 10.27 -11.64 6.41
CA LYS A 120 11.59 -11.23 5.87
C LYS A 120 11.89 -11.82 4.49
N THR A 121 11.47 -13.06 4.24
CA THR A 121 11.79 -13.77 3.00
C THR A 121 10.81 -13.46 1.87
N HIS A 122 9.54 -13.20 2.19
CA HIS A 122 8.48 -12.98 1.21
C HIS A 122 8.19 -11.51 0.96
N GLN A 123 8.44 -10.63 1.94
CA GLN A 123 8.24 -9.17 1.85
C GLN A 123 6.91 -8.79 1.18
N PRO A 124 5.77 -9.26 1.70
CA PRO A 124 4.49 -9.13 1.01
C PRO A 124 4.13 -7.68 0.73
N PHE A 125 3.47 -7.47 -0.40
CA PHE A 125 2.99 -6.18 -0.87
C PHE A 125 1.49 -6.28 -1.19
N HIS A 126 0.67 -5.61 -0.41
CA HIS A 126 -0.77 -5.65 -0.57
C HIS A 126 -1.25 -4.50 -1.44
N TRP A 127 -1.39 -4.73 -2.75
CA TRP A 127 -1.90 -3.73 -3.70
C TRP A 127 -3.22 -3.11 -3.26
N PHE A 128 -4.11 -3.96 -2.74
CA PHE A 128 -5.41 -3.54 -2.23
C PHE A 128 -5.31 -2.47 -1.14
N ALA A 129 -4.37 -2.60 -0.20
CA ALA A 129 -4.19 -1.65 0.90
C ALA A 129 -3.37 -0.41 0.50
N GLU A 130 -2.28 -0.63 -0.23
CA GLU A 130 -1.34 0.43 -0.60
C GLU A 130 -1.93 1.42 -1.61
N TYR A 131 -2.83 0.96 -2.49
CA TYR A 131 -3.46 1.75 -3.53
C TYR A 131 -4.98 1.69 -3.49
N TYR A 132 -5.55 1.60 -2.28
CA TYR A 132 -6.99 1.45 -2.04
C TYR A 132 -7.81 2.53 -2.76
N GLU A 133 -7.39 3.80 -2.70
CA GLU A 133 -8.08 4.90 -3.37
C GLU A 133 -8.14 4.71 -4.89
N ILE A 134 -7.04 4.26 -5.51
CA ILE A 134 -6.98 4.05 -6.95
C ILE A 134 -7.86 2.86 -7.35
N LEU A 135 -7.75 1.75 -6.61
CA LEU A 135 -8.46 0.52 -6.94
C LEU A 135 -9.97 0.61 -6.68
N GLN A 136 -10.39 1.28 -5.61
CA GLN A 136 -11.81 1.41 -5.25
C GLN A 136 -12.43 2.72 -5.76
N GLY A 137 -11.68 3.81 -5.82
CA GLY A 137 -12.20 5.12 -6.22
C GLY A 137 -12.26 5.29 -7.75
N ASN A 138 -11.21 4.87 -8.45
CA ASN A 138 -11.05 5.08 -9.89
C ASN A 138 -11.24 3.79 -10.71
N GLY A 139 -11.51 2.66 -10.07
CA GLY A 139 -11.67 1.37 -10.74
C GLY A 139 -10.38 0.70 -11.17
N GLY A 140 -9.22 1.24 -10.80
CA GLY A 140 -7.91 0.68 -11.09
C GLY A 140 -6.91 1.68 -11.66
N PHE A 141 -5.80 1.16 -12.15
CA PHE A 141 -4.77 1.93 -12.84
C PHE A 141 -5.07 2.01 -14.34
N ASP A 142 -4.89 3.20 -14.94
CA ASP A 142 -5.06 3.38 -16.40
C ASP A 142 -3.94 2.68 -17.18
N VAL A 143 -2.73 2.65 -16.63
CA VAL A 143 -1.56 2.02 -17.26
C VAL A 143 -0.70 1.37 -16.19
N VAL A 144 -0.27 0.13 -16.42
CA VAL A 144 0.71 -0.59 -15.61
C VAL A 144 1.92 -0.91 -16.48
N ILE A 145 3.09 -0.42 -16.07
CA ILE A 145 4.37 -0.67 -16.76
C ILE A 145 5.30 -1.37 -15.76
N GLY A 146 5.86 -2.49 -16.17
CA GLY A 146 6.74 -3.27 -15.31
C GLY A 146 7.77 -4.07 -16.11
N ASN A 147 8.80 -4.48 -15.42
CA ASN A 147 9.76 -5.49 -15.91
C ASN A 147 9.63 -6.72 -15.01
N PRO A 148 8.71 -7.65 -15.31
CA PRO A 148 8.51 -8.83 -14.49
C PRO A 148 9.76 -9.72 -14.51
N PRO A 149 10.04 -10.46 -13.40
CA PRO A 149 11.17 -11.36 -13.36
C PRO A 149 11.02 -12.47 -14.41
N TYR A 150 12.08 -12.70 -15.18
CA TYR A 150 12.16 -13.78 -16.18
C TYR A 150 12.41 -15.15 -15.52
N VAL A 151 11.55 -15.53 -14.60
CA VAL A 151 11.63 -16.83 -13.90
C VAL A 151 10.44 -17.66 -14.32
N ALA A 152 10.70 -18.89 -14.77
CA ALA A 152 9.62 -19.80 -15.08
C ALA A 152 8.78 -20.04 -13.81
N MET A 153 7.44 -20.03 -13.93
CA MET A 153 6.52 -20.19 -12.79
C MET A 153 6.84 -21.41 -11.92
N LYS A 154 7.34 -22.49 -12.52
CA LYS A 154 7.80 -23.71 -11.83
C LYS A 154 8.99 -23.50 -10.89
N ASP A 155 9.77 -22.45 -11.09
CA ASP A 155 10.95 -22.12 -10.29
C ASP A 155 10.65 -21.12 -9.17
N VAL A 156 9.44 -20.58 -9.14
CA VAL A 156 8.95 -19.70 -8.06
C VAL A 156 8.49 -20.58 -6.91
N LYS A 157 9.24 -20.61 -5.82
CA LYS A 157 8.95 -21.45 -4.65
C LYS A 157 7.67 -21.10 -3.89
N TYR A 158 7.06 -19.97 -4.21
CA TYR A 158 5.82 -19.51 -3.62
C TYR A 158 4.99 -18.81 -4.67
N ILE A 159 4.00 -19.50 -5.18
CA ILE A 159 2.86 -18.93 -5.91
C ILE A 159 1.65 -19.17 -5.00
N PRO A 160 0.98 -18.13 -4.49
CA PRO A 160 -0.30 -18.33 -3.85
C PRO A 160 -1.20 -19.10 -4.81
N LYS A 161 -1.89 -20.15 -4.33
CA LYS A 161 -2.78 -21.00 -5.14
C LYS A 161 -3.82 -20.22 -5.98
N ASN A 162 -3.97 -18.93 -5.72
CA ASN A 162 -4.92 -18.05 -6.39
C ASN A 162 -4.40 -17.42 -7.69
N TYR A 163 -3.10 -17.58 -8.03
CA TYR A 163 -2.52 -17.03 -9.27
C TYR A 163 -2.57 -17.99 -10.45
N GLU A 164 -3.01 -19.23 -10.27
CA GLU A 164 -3.18 -20.20 -11.37
C GLU A 164 -4.28 -19.80 -12.39
N THR A 165 -5.07 -18.77 -12.07
CA THR A 165 -6.19 -18.31 -12.90
C THR A 165 -5.88 -17.10 -13.79
N LEU A 166 -4.67 -16.56 -13.76
CA LEU A 166 -4.25 -15.38 -14.54
C LEU A 166 -3.29 -15.71 -15.70
N ALA A 167 -3.11 -16.97 -16.05
CA ALA A 167 -2.33 -17.41 -17.21
C ALA A 167 -3.22 -17.77 -18.40
#